data_6ca67ff7c275bff20be582f1f7f1b40e
#
_entry.id   6ca67ff7c275bff20be582f1f7f1b40e
#
_cell.length_a   1.000
_cell.length_b   1.000
_cell.length_c   1.000
_cell.angle_alpha   90.00
_cell.angle_beta   90.00
_cell.angle_gamma   90.00
#
_symmetry.space_group_name_H-M   'P 1'
#
loop_
_entity.id
_entity.type
_entity.pdbx_description
1 polymer ?
#
loop_
_entity_poly.entity_id
_entity_poly.type
_entity_poly.pdbx_seq_one_letter_code
_entity_poly.pdbx_strand_id
1 'polypeptide(L)'
;VEHVCKDMIPAVAAEKLADFVDVFCEEGFFTQEETDKILTEGERHGLRVKLHANQLAVSGGVQVGVKHHALSVDHLESTTDEEVRVLGGVPAGSQGVADPVVTMPTILPGASFFLRMQYGRANDFINAGLPVALASDYNPGSSPCGDMRFVMALGCIQMRMTPVQSFNACTLNSAYAMGVSDIAGSVERGKLANLIITRRVPSLNWIPYCYGTPFISKIFLRGKEMKGNE
;
A
#
# COMPACT_ATOMS: atom_id res chain seq x y z
N VAL A 1 1.51 13.03 -20.92
CA VAL A 1 0.69 13.75 -19.93
C VAL A 1 -0.57 14.32 -20.56
N GLU A 2 -0.51 15.14 -21.65
CA GLU A 2 -1.70 15.80 -22.21
C GLU A 2 -2.82 14.81 -22.57
N HIS A 3 -2.50 13.72 -23.26
CA HIS A 3 -3.48 12.68 -23.63
C HIS A 3 -4.11 12.02 -22.38
N VAL A 4 -3.31 11.78 -21.33
CA VAL A 4 -3.82 11.24 -20.06
C VAL A 4 -4.85 12.20 -19.45
N CYS A 5 -4.51 13.47 -19.36
CA CYS A 5 -5.37 14.48 -18.72
C CYS A 5 -6.60 14.86 -19.54
N LYS A 6 -6.45 15.02 -20.87
CA LYS A 6 -7.54 15.56 -21.72
C LYS A 6 -8.50 14.48 -22.22
N ASP A 7 -8.02 13.25 -22.41
CA ASP A 7 -8.80 12.20 -23.05
C ASP A 7 -9.06 11.00 -22.13
N MET A 8 -8.01 10.43 -21.48
CA MET A 8 -8.15 9.18 -20.74
C MET A 8 -8.90 9.37 -19.41
N ILE A 9 -8.47 10.29 -18.55
CA ILE A 9 -9.09 10.52 -17.24
C ILE A 9 -10.56 10.89 -17.37
N PRO A 10 -10.96 11.87 -18.23
CA PRO A 10 -12.36 12.20 -18.44
C PRO A 10 -13.22 11.02 -18.91
N ALA A 11 -12.70 10.23 -19.85
CA ALA A 11 -13.43 9.06 -20.36
C ALA A 11 -13.64 7.99 -19.27
N VAL A 12 -12.57 7.64 -18.54
CA VAL A 12 -12.61 6.67 -17.43
C VAL A 12 -13.58 7.12 -16.34
N ALA A 13 -13.55 8.40 -15.97
CA ALA A 13 -14.42 8.96 -14.94
C ALA A 13 -15.89 8.99 -15.39
N ALA A 14 -16.17 9.38 -16.65
CA ALA A 14 -17.51 9.42 -17.20
C ALA A 14 -18.18 8.03 -17.22
N GLU A 15 -17.40 6.98 -17.51
CA GLU A 15 -17.85 5.60 -17.51
C GLU A 15 -17.77 4.93 -16.12
N LYS A 16 -17.23 5.61 -15.09
CA LYS A 16 -17.06 5.10 -13.72
C LYS A 16 -16.24 3.80 -13.68
N LEU A 17 -15.15 3.74 -14.43
CA LEU A 17 -14.32 2.55 -14.57
C LEU A 17 -13.22 2.45 -13.50
N ALA A 18 -12.95 3.53 -12.76
CA ALA A 18 -11.93 3.57 -11.73
C ALA A 18 -12.37 4.37 -10.49
N ASP A 19 -11.83 4.01 -9.34
CA ASP A 19 -11.99 4.72 -8.07
C ASP A 19 -10.79 5.63 -7.77
N PHE A 20 -9.65 5.36 -8.39
CA PHE A 20 -8.38 6.03 -8.13
C PHE A 20 -7.67 6.46 -9.41
N VAL A 21 -6.91 7.53 -9.30
CA VAL A 21 -5.80 7.87 -10.20
C VAL A 21 -4.50 7.54 -9.48
N ASP A 22 -3.57 6.92 -10.20
CA ASP A 22 -2.26 6.51 -9.67
C ASP A 22 -1.18 6.82 -10.71
N VAL A 23 -0.02 7.29 -10.26
CA VAL A 23 1.10 7.67 -11.12
C VAL A 23 2.39 7.08 -10.57
N PHE A 24 3.26 6.62 -11.45
CA PHE A 24 4.63 6.24 -11.10
C PHE A 24 5.54 7.46 -11.20
N CYS A 25 5.67 8.17 -10.08
CA CYS A 25 6.52 9.35 -9.93
C CYS A 25 7.95 8.93 -9.62
N GLU A 26 8.78 8.78 -10.64
CA GLU A 26 10.12 8.26 -10.49
C GLU A 26 11.06 8.78 -11.59
N GLU A 27 12.36 8.77 -11.34
CA GLU A 27 13.36 9.17 -12.32
C GLU A 27 13.26 8.32 -13.59
N GLY A 28 13.17 8.96 -14.74
CA GLY A 28 12.98 8.31 -16.05
C GLY A 28 11.54 7.95 -16.39
N PHE A 29 10.59 8.23 -15.51
CA PHE A 29 9.14 8.03 -15.72
C PHE A 29 8.40 9.37 -15.65
N PHE A 30 7.46 9.56 -14.72
CA PHE A 30 6.79 10.86 -14.57
C PHE A 30 7.51 11.74 -13.55
N THR A 31 7.75 12.99 -13.92
CA THR A 31 8.30 14.01 -13.02
C THR A 31 7.26 14.44 -11.97
N GLN A 32 7.72 15.19 -10.94
CA GLN A 32 6.81 15.75 -9.94
C GLN A 32 5.75 16.66 -10.57
N GLU A 33 6.15 17.51 -11.52
CA GLU A 33 5.23 18.44 -12.20
C GLU A 33 4.23 17.71 -13.09
N GLU A 34 4.64 16.65 -13.77
CA GLU A 34 3.76 15.81 -14.58
C GLU A 34 2.78 15.03 -13.70
N THR A 35 3.28 14.48 -12.60
CA THR A 35 2.48 13.80 -11.59
C THR A 35 1.44 14.73 -11.00
N ASP A 36 1.84 15.94 -10.58
CA ASP A 36 0.94 16.96 -10.03
C ASP A 36 -0.20 17.30 -11.00
N LYS A 37 0.09 17.42 -12.29
CA LYS A 37 -0.92 17.68 -13.32
C LYS A 37 -1.90 16.52 -13.47
N ILE A 38 -1.41 15.29 -13.51
CA ILE A 38 -2.24 14.09 -13.67
C ILE A 38 -3.14 13.92 -12.46
N LEU A 39 -2.59 14.04 -11.25
CA LEU A 39 -3.34 13.90 -10.00
C LEU A 39 -4.41 15.00 -9.88
N THR A 40 -4.05 16.26 -10.17
CA THR A 40 -5.02 17.38 -10.20
C THR A 40 -6.19 17.11 -11.14
N GLU A 41 -5.93 16.54 -12.31
CA GLU A 41 -7.00 16.22 -13.25
C GLU A 41 -7.86 15.05 -12.75
N GLY A 42 -7.24 14.03 -12.14
CA GLY A 42 -7.97 12.93 -11.50
C GLY A 42 -8.93 13.43 -10.41
N GLU A 43 -8.45 14.30 -9.53
CA GLU A 43 -9.27 14.92 -8.46
C GLU A 43 -10.43 15.74 -9.01
N ARG A 44 -10.23 16.51 -10.09
CA ARG A 44 -11.31 17.25 -10.77
C ARG A 44 -12.43 16.36 -11.27
N HIS A 45 -12.10 15.11 -11.60
CA HIS A 45 -13.05 14.09 -12.05
C HIS A 45 -13.55 13.18 -10.92
N GLY A 46 -13.22 13.50 -9.66
CA GLY A 46 -13.69 12.78 -8.48
C GLY A 46 -12.96 11.47 -8.19
N LEU A 47 -11.82 11.23 -8.83
CA LEU A 47 -10.96 10.10 -8.52
C LEU A 47 -10.13 10.40 -7.26
N ARG A 48 -10.00 9.42 -6.37
CA ARG A 48 -9.08 9.50 -5.23
C ARG A 48 -7.65 9.27 -5.68
N VAL A 49 -6.68 9.74 -4.92
CA VAL A 49 -5.27 9.68 -5.29
C VAL A 49 -4.56 8.53 -4.60
N LYS A 50 -3.75 7.82 -5.36
CA LYS A 50 -2.66 6.94 -4.91
C LYS A 50 -1.40 7.29 -5.71
N LEU A 51 -0.24 6.82 -5.26
CA LEU A 51 1.01 7.16 -5.92
C LEU A 51 2.08 6.07 -5.70
N HIS A 52 2.79 5.70 -6.76
CA HIS A 52 4.04 4.93 -6.68
C HIS A 52 5.21 5.92 -6.68
N ALA A 53 6.06 5.87 -5.67
CA ALA A 53 7.18 6.81 -5.54
C ALA A 53 8.33 6.24 -4.72
N ASN A 54 9.51 6.82 -4.92
CA ASN A 54 10.72 6.50 -4.18
C ASN A 54 11.10 5.01 -4.22
N GLN A 55 10.82 4.34 -5.35
CA GLN A 55 11.26 2.98 -5.60
C GLN A 55 12.75 2.95 -5.97
N LEU A 56 13.15 3.73 -6.96
CA LEU A 56 14.50 3.72 -7.54
C LEU A 56 15.40 4.80 -6.94
N ALA A 57 14.83 5.98 -6.65
CA ALA A 57 15.53 7.13 -6.10
C ALA A 57 14.58 7.95 -5.19
N VAL A 58 15.12 8.97 -4.54
CA VAL A 58 14.31 9.98 -3.85
C VAL A 58 13.71 10.90 -4.91
N SER A 59 12.54 10.57 -5.40
CA SER A 59 11.91 11.22 -6.57
C SER A 59 11.14 12.51 -6.23
N GLY A 60 10.88 12.77 -4.93
CA GLY A 60 9.98 13.84 -4.48
C GLY A 60 8.50 13.52 -4.63
N GLY A 61 8.17 12.30 -5.09
CA GLY A 61 6.78 11.85 -5.23
C GLY A 61 6.03 11.76 -3.90
N VAL A 62 6.74 11.48 -2.80
CA VAL A 62 6.13 11.49 -1.45
C VAL A 62 5.52 12.85 -1.14
N GLN A 63 6.24 13.94 -1.42
CA GLN A 63 5.78 15.31 -1.20
C GLN A 63 4.56 15.63 -2.06
N VAL A 64 4.56 15.18 -3.32
CA VAL A 64 3.41 15.32 -4.23
C VAL A 64 2.21 14.53 -3.71
N GLY A 65 2.42 13.28 -3.28
CA GLY A 65 1.35 12.44 -2.72
C GLY A 65 0.69 13.07 -1.49
N VAL A 66 1.48 13.57 -0.55
CA VAL A 66 0.96 14.26 0.65
C VAL A 66 0.22 15.56 0.28
N LYS A 67 0.72 16.34 -0.68
CA LYS A 67 0.06 17.55 -1.19
C LYS A 67 -1.35 17.24 -1.73
N HIS A 68 -1.51 16.12 -2.44
CA HIS A 68 -2.77 15.66 -3.00
C HIS A 68 -3.59 14.77 -2.07
N HIS A 69 -3.26 14.72 -0.78
CA HIS A 69 -3.93 13.85 0.19
C HIS A 69 -4.09 12.41 -0.30
N ALA A 70 -3.04 11.89 -0.96
CA ALA A 70 -3.04 10.53 -1.46
C ALA A 70 -3.38 9.54 -0.34
N LEU A 71 -4.22 8.57 -0.62
CA LEU A 71 -4.61 7.56 0.36
C LEU A 71 -3.42 6.66 0.73
N SER A 72 -2.53 6.42 -0.24
CA SER A 72 -1.24 5.78 -0.01
C SER A 72 -0.17 6.31 -0.96
N VAL A 73 1.09 6.19 -0.51
CA VAL A 73 2.28 6.25 -1.35
C VAL A 73 2.94 4.89 -1.25
N ASP A 74 3.11 4.26 -2.39
CA ASP A 74 3.50 2.87 -2.53
C ASP A 74 4.99 2.79 -2.94
N HIS A 75 5.69 1.71 -2.57
CA HIS A 75 7.12 1.39 -2.69
C HIS A 75 7.98 1.89 -1.53
N LEU A 76 8.53 3.09 -1.60
CA LEU A 76 9.31 3.70 -0.52
C LEU A 76 10.63 3.00 -0.17
N GLU A 77 11.24 2.27 -1.11
CA GLU A 77 12.57 1.65 -0.94
C GLU A 77 13.64 2.72 -0.72
N SER A 78 13.55 3.84 -1.45
CA SER A 78 14.50 4.97 -1.39
C SER A 78 13.93 6.11 -0.52
N THR A 79 13.83 5.88 0.79
CA THR A 79 13.25 6.84 1.75
C THR A 79 14.31 7.41 2.68
N THR A 80 14.28 8.71 2.90
CA THR A 80 15.09 9.41 3.90
C THR A 80 14.26 9.82 5.13
N ASP A 81 14.90 10.43 6.12
CA ASP A 81 14.18 10.95 7.31
C ASP A 81 13.23 12.09 6.95
N GLU A 82 13.45 12.76 5.82
CA GLU A 82 12.56 13.81 5.31
C GLU A 82 11.21 13.23 4.90
N GLU A 83 11.19 12.15 4.11
CA GLU A 83 9.95 11.52 3.67
C GLU A 83 9.19 10.93 4.87
N VAL A 84 9.89 10.40 5.88
CA VAL A 84 9.26 9.95 7.12
C VAL A 84 8.53 11.10 7.82
N ARG A 85 9.17 12.30 7.89
CA ARG A 85 8.55 13.51 8.48
C ARG A 85 7.37 14.02 7.65
N VAL A 86 7.52 14.05 6.33
CA VAL A 86 6.47 14.52 5.42
C VAL A 86 5.23 13.64 5.52
N LEU A 87 5.39 12.32 5.51
CA LEU A 87 4.28 11.36 5.70
C LEU A 87 3.65 11.48 7.09
N GLY A 88 4.43 11.90 8.09
CA GLY A 88 3.93 12.19 9.44
C GLY A 88 3.07 13.45 9.55
N GLY A 89 2.85 14.17 8.46
CA GLY A 89 2.06 15.41 8.45
C GLY A 89 2.74 16.57 9.17
N VAL A 90 4.06 16.51 9.42
CA VAL A 90 4.84 17.61 10.00
C VAL A 90 5.52 18.35 8.87
N PRO A 91 5.08 19.57 8.49
CA PRO A 91 5.77 20.36 7.50
C PRO A 91 7.22 20.61 7.95
N ALA A 92 8.17 20.61 7.01
CA ALA A 92 9.56 20.92 7.31
C ALA A 92 9.64 22.26 8.08
N GLY A 93 10.11 22.20 9.34
CA GLY A 93 10.27 23.38 10.20
C GLY A 93 9.04 23.80 11.05
N SER A 94 7.93 23.06 11.07
CA SER A 94 6.78 23.35 11.95
C SER A 94 6.65 22.32 13.05
N GLN A 95 6.43 22.80 14.30
CA GLN A 95 5.91 22.00 15.40
C GLN A 95 4.37 22.07 15.33
N GLY A 96 3.75 21.21 14.51
CA GLY A 96 2.33 21.29 14.23
C GLY A 96 1.60 19.97 14.45
N VAL A 97 0.31 20.09 14.67
CA VAL A 97 -0.65 18.98 14.84
C VAL A 97 -0.76 18.22 13.51
N ALA A 98 -0.68 16.88 13.58
CA ALA A 98 -0.86 16.02 12.42
C ALA A 98 -2.21 16.27 11.73
N ASP A 99 -2.19 16.39 10.41
CA ASP A 99 -3.41 16.40 9.59
C ASP A 99 -4.16 15.08 9.80
N PRO A 100 -5.49 15.10 10.01
CA PRO A 100 -6.29 13.91 10.24
C PRO A 100 -6.31 12.92 9.04
N VAL A 101 -5.91 13.34 7.86
CA VAL A 101 -5.75 12.46 6.70
C VAL A 101 -4.31 11.96 6.63
N VAL A 102 -4.10 10.76 7.11
CA VAL A 102 -2.79 10.11 7.02
C VAL A 102 -2.62 9.47 5.65
N THR A 103 -1.66 9.96 4.87
CA THR A 103 -1.20 9.24 3.68
C THR A 103 -0.47 7.97 4.12
N MET A 104 -1.00 6.80 3.77
CA MET A 104 -0.48 5.50 4.22
C MET A 104 0.84 5.14 3.51
N PRO A 105 1.98 5.07 4.20
CA PRO A 105 3.17 4.46 3.63
C PRO A 105 2.91 2.98 3.37
N THR A 106 2.98 2.57 2.10
CA THR A 106 2.72 1.19 1.68
C THR A 106 3.98 0.60 1.07
N ILE A 107 4.53 -0.43 1.69
CA ILE A 107 5.77 -1.08 1.26
C ILE A 107 5.42 -2.36 0.49
N LEU A 108 6.16 -2.60 -0.59
CA LEU A 108 5.95 -3.69 -1.54
C LEU A 108 7.14 -4.68 -1.51
N PRO A 109 7.32 -5.44 -0.41
CA PRO A 109 8.55 -6.20 -0.20
C PRO A 109 8.73 -7.35 -1.18
N GLY A 110 7.68 -7.77 -1.90
CA GLY A 110 7.75 -8.72 -2.99
C GLY A 110 8.58 -8.21 -4.17
N ALA A 111 8.39 -6.93 -4.53
CA ALA A 111 9.17 -6.26 -5.56
C ALA A 111 10.64 -6.10 -5.14
N SER A 112 10.88 -5.59 -3.93
CA SER A 112 12.25 -5.47 -3.40
C SER A 112 12.98 -6.80 -3.38
N PHE A 113 12.30 -7.90 -3.01
CA PHE A 113 12.85 -9.25 -3.02
C PHE A 113 13.21 -9.70 -4.44
N PHE A 114 12.27 -9.61 -5.37
CA PHE A 114 12.43 -10.13 -6.74
C PHE A 114 13.49 -9.35 -7.52
N LEU A 115 13.50 -8.02 -7.37
CA LEU A 115 14.46 -7.14 -8.03
C LEU A 115 15.80 -7.02 -7.28
N ARG A 116 15.94 -7.66 -6.12
CA ARG A 116 17.15 -7.61 -5.27
C ARG A 116 17.52 -6.18 -4.84
N MET A 117 16.49 -5.39 -4.52
CA MET A 117 16.62 -4.03 -4.02
C MET A 117 16.71 -4.01 -2.50
N GLN A 118 17.06 -2.85 -1.94
CA GLN A 118 16.87 -2.60 -0.51
C GLN A 118 15.38 -2.64 -0.16
N TYR A 119 15.07 -2.94 1.10
CA TYR A 119 13.70 -2.92 1.58
C TYR A 119 13.34 -1.55 2.17
N GLY A 120 12.06 -1.18 2.07
CA GLY A 120 11.55 0.04 2.67
C GLY A 120 11.74 0.07 4.19
N ARG A 121 11.88 1.27 4.75
CA ARG A 121 12.21 1.55 6.17
C ARG A 121 11.00 1.43 7.10
N ALA A 122 10.30 0.27 7.13
CA ALA A 122 9.06 0.07 7.88
C ALA A 122 9.15 0.50 9.35
N ASN A 123 10.24 0.14 10.04
CA ASN A 123 10.40 0.48 11.45
C ASN A 123 10.58 1.98 11.70
N ASP A 124 11.12 2.72 10.75
CA ASP A 124 11.29 4.18 10.92
C ASP A 124 9.93 4.88 10.85
N PHE A 125 9.05 4.44 9.94
CA PHE A 125 7.67 4.89 9.93
C PHE A 125 6.94 4.53 11.23
N ILE A 126 7.03 3.28 11.67
CA ILE A 126 6.40 2.81 12.91
C ILE A 126 6.91 3.57 14.13
N ASN A 127 8.23 3.80 14.23
CA ASN A 127 8.84 4.56 15.32
C ASN A 127 8.45 6.04 15.30
N ALA A 128 8.15 6.59 14.13
CA ALA A 128 7.57 7.92 13.98
C ALA A 128 6.06 7.98 14.29
N GLY A 129 5.44 6.86 14.69
CA GLY A 129 4.02 6.77 15.02
C GLY A 129 3.10 6.58 13.81
N LEU A 130 3.66 6.32 12.63
CA LEU A 130 2.90 6.10 11.42
C LEU A 130 2.45 4.63 11.28
N PRO A 131 1.23 4.38 10.81
CA PRO A 131 0.87 3.05 10.35
C PRO A 131 1.63 2.73 9.06
N VAL A 132 1.86 1.45 8.80
CA VAL A 132 2.48 0.95 7.56
C VAL A 132 1.57 -0.11 6.96
N ALA A 133 1.31 -0.03 5.66
CA ALA A 133 0.67 -1.09 4.90
C ALA A 133 1.71 -1.95 4.17
N LEU A 134 1.38 -3.21 3.93
CA LEU A 134 2.14 -4.13 3.09
C LEU A 134 1.25 -4.65 1.97
N ALA A 135 1.77 -4.65 0.75
CA ALA A 135 1.07 -5.18 -0.42
C ALA A 135 1.99 -6.06 -1.27
N SER A 136 1.39 -6.85 -2.16
CA SER A 136 2.13 -7.83 -2.97
C SER A 136 2.81 -7.21 -4.18
N ASP A 137 2.29 -6.10 -4.69
CA ASP A 137 2.68 -5.58 -6.01
C ASP A 137 2.59 -6.65 -7.11
N TYR A 138 1.55 -7.49 -7.06
CA TYR A 138 1.45 -8.65 -7.94
C TYR A 138 1.38 -8.22 -9.42
N ASN A 139 2.47 -8.42 -10.12
CA ASN A 139 2.61 -8.13 -11.54
C ASN A 139 3.68 -9.03 -12.18
N PRO A 140 3.66 -9.25 -13.50
CA PRO A 140 4.63 -10.12 -14.18
C PRO A 140 6.04 -9.54 -14.28
N GLY A 141 6.23 -8.24 -14.06
CA GLY A 141 7.52 -7.56 -14.25
C GLY A 141 8.41 -7.59 -13.02
N SER A 142 7.87 -7.20 -11.88
CA SER A 142 8.66 -6.94 -10.66
C SER A 142 8.25 -7.78 -9.44
N SER A 143 7.06 -8.40 -9.44
CA SER A 143 6.59 -9.17 -8.27
C SER A 143 5.61 -10.26 -8.68
N PRO A 144 6.07 -11.39 -9.25
CA PRO A 144 5.18 -12.45 -9.74
C PRO A 144 4.58 -13.33 -8.65
N CYS A 145 4.73 -12.96 -7.38
CA CYS A 145 4.19 -13.70 -6.24
C CYS A 145 3.11 -12.89 -5.50
N GLY A 146 1.85 -13.32 -5.60
CA GLY A 146 0.72 -12.72 -4.88
C GLY A 146 0.46 -13.31 -3.49
N ASP A 147 1.35 -14.12 -2.94
CA ASP A 147 1.15 -14.77 -1.64
C ASP A 147 1.42 -13.79 -0.48
N MET A 148 0.37 -13.30 0.14
CA MET A 148 0.46 -12.39 1.29
C MET A 148 1.11 -13.01 2.52
N ARG A 149 1.22 -14.33 2.62
CA ARG A 149 1.98 -14.99 3.69
C ARG A 149 3.48 -14.75 3.51
N PHE A 150 3.94 -14.78 2.26
CA PHE A 150 5.31 -14.45 1.91
C PHE A 150 5.60 -12.96 2.14
N VAL A 151 4.70 -12.08 1.73
CA VAL A 151 4.78 -10.63 2.00
C VAL A 151 4.90 -10.36 3.51
N MET A 152 4.05 -11.01 4.31
CA MET A 152 4.09 -10.92 5.78
C MET A 152 5.43 -11.42 6.36
N ALA A 153 5.96 -12.53 5.83
CA ALA A 153 7.25 -13.06 6.25
C ALA A 153 8.40 -12.11 5.92
N LEU A 154 8.39 -11.50 4.73
CA LEU A 154 9.36 -10.47 4.36
C LEU A 154 9.28 -9.26 5.30
N GLY A 155 8.08 -8.83 5.69
CA GLY A 155 7.87 -7.80 6.70
C GLY A 155 8.60 -8.11 8.02
N CYS A 156 8.47 -9.34 8.50
CA CYS A 156 9.12 -9.78 9.73
C CYS A 156 10.63 -9.98 9.57
N ILE A 157 11.07 -10.64 8.51
CA ILE A 157 12.46 -11.08 8.34
C ILE A 157 13.36 -9.95 7.86
N GLN A 158 12.94 -9.24 6.82
CA GLN A 158 13.75 -8.22 6.15
C GLN A 158 13.58 -6.83 6.79
N MET A 159 12.36 -6.49 7.19
CA MET A 159 12.05 -5.18 7.73
C MET A 159 11.90 -5.18 9.26
N ARG A 160 12.14 -6.33 9.91
CA ARG A 160 12.15 -6.49 11.39
C ARG A 160 10.85 -6.05 12.07
N MET A 161 9.72 -6.11 11.36
CA MET A 161 8.42 -5.91 11.96
C MET A 161 8.09 -7.06 12.91
N THR A 162 7.38 -6.78 13.99
CA THR A 162 6.81 -7.86 14.79
C THR A 162 5.71 -8.57 13.99
N PRO A 163 5.39 -9.85 14.29
CA PRO A 163 4.31 -10.57 13.62
C PRO A 163 2.96 -9.84 13.67
N VAL A 164 2.65 -9.17 14.79
CA VAL A 164 1.42 -8.38 14.94
C VAL A 164 1.43 -7.14 14.03
N GLN A 165 2.55 -6.42 13.97
CA GLN A 165 2.70 -5.27 13.06
C GLN A 165 2.54 -5.69 11.61
N SER A 166 3.22 -6.76 11.20
CA SER A 166 3.15 -7.27 9.83
C SER A 166 1.75 -7.80 9.48
N PHE A 167 1.06 -8.45 10.44
CA PHE A 167 -0.32 -8.88 10.26
C PHE A 167 -1.26 -7.69 10.07
N ASN A 168 -1.18 -6.67 10.93
CA ASN A 168 -1.99 -5.46 10.80
C ASN A 168 -1.68 -4.71 9.50
N ALA A 169 -0.41 -4.68 9.09
CA ALA A 169 0.02 -4.08 7.84
C ALA A 169 -0.61 -4.76 6.61
N CYS A 170 -0.77 -6.09 6.65
CA CYS A 170 -1.42 -6.87 5.58
C CYS A 170 -2.96 -6.90 5.65
N THR A 171 -3.58 -6.33 6.68
CA THR A 171 -5.03 -6.40 6.90
C THR A 171 -5.64 -5.02 7.11
N LEU A 172 -5.60 -4.49 8.33
CA LEU A 172 -6.21 -3.21 8.71
C LEU A 172 -5.65 -2.05 7.90
N ASN A 173 -4.31 -1.92 7.86
CA ASN A 173 -3.65 -0.80 7.21
C ASN A 173 -3.77 -0.88 5.68
N SER A 174 -3.68 -2.10 5.11
CA SER A 174 -3.91 -2.30 3.67
C SER A 174 -5.36 -2.00 3.29
N ALA A 175 -6.35 -2.33 4.14
CA ALA A 175 -7.74 -1.97 3.88
C ALA A 175 -7.94 -0.45 3.87
N TYR A 176 -7.24 0.29 4.74
CA TYR A 176 -7.21 1.75 4.71
C TYR A 176 -6.57 2.25 3.41
N ALA A 177 -5.37 1.77 3.06
CA ALA A 177 -4.66 2.15 1.83
C ALA A 177 -5.46 1.89 0.55
N MET A 178 -6.38 0.93 0.59
CA MET A 178 -7.33 0.63 -0.49
C MET A 178 -8.63 1.43 -0.39
N GLY A 179 -8.86 2.19 0.68
CA GLY A 179 -10.08 2.95 0.91
C GLY A 179 -11.31 2.08 1.17
N VAL A 180 -11.13 0.92 1.79
CA VAL A 180 -12.19 -0.06 2.09
C VAL A 180 -12.22 -0.48 3.56
N SER A 181 -11.62 0.30 4.44
CA SER A 181 -11.53 0.01 5.88
C SER A 181 -12.88 -0.07 6.60
N ASP A 182 -13.90 0.57 6.06
CA ASP A 182 -15.28 0.51 6.53
C ASP A 182 -15.97 -0.84 6.25
N ILE A 183 -15.52 -1.55 5.20
CA ILE A 183 -16.12 -2.81 4.74
C ILE A 183 -15.19 -4.02 4.82
N ALA A 184 -13.89 -3.83 5.06
CA ALA A 184 -12.88 -4.91 5.07
C ALA A 184 -11.75 -4.63 6.07
N GLY A 185 -10.76 -5.52 6.15
CA GLY A 185 -9.54 -5.38 6.96
C GLY A 185 -9.63 -5.92 8.37
N SER A 186 -10.83 -6.09 8.93
CA SER A 186 -11.06 -6.66 10.27
C SER A 186 -12.31 -7.56 10.28
N VAL A 187 -12.38 -8.40 11.30
CA VAL A 187 -13.57 -9.25 11.55
C VAL A 187 -14.49 -8.49 12.53
N GLU A 188 -15.39 -7.72 11.96
CA GLU A 188 -16.33 -6.88 12.72
C GLU A 188 -17.75 -7.00 12.16
N ARG A 189 -18.74 -6.74 13.03
CA ARG A 189 -20.15 -6.73 12.60
C ARG A 189 -20.38 -5.58 11.60
N GLY A 190 -20.99 -5.87 10.48
CA GLY A 190 -21.28 -4.92 9.41
C GLY A 190 -20.26 -4.94 8.26
N LYS A 191 -19.08 -5.52 8.46
CA LYS A 191 -18.10 -5.69 7.38
C LYS A 191 -18.39 -6.95 6.54
N LEU A 192 -17.83 -6.95 5.34
CA LEU A 192 -17.92 -8.09 4.42
C LEU A 192 -17.30 -9.32 5.07
N ALA A 193 -17.96 -10.46 4.95
CA ALA A 193 -17.43 -11.74 5.40
C ALA A 193 -16.35 -12.26 4.42
N ASN A 194 -15.25 -11.50 4.30
CA ASN A 194 -14.02 -11.89 3.61
C ASN A 194 -13.10 -12.53 4.66
N LEU A 195 -13.16 -13.84 4.79
CA LEU A 195 -12.57 -14.58 5.92
C LEU A 195 -11.67 -15.69 5.43
N ILE A 196 -10.60 -15.90 6.14
CA ILE A 196 -9.75 -17.09 6.02
C ILE A 196 -9.91 -17.91 7.29
N ILE A 197 -10.25 -19.19 7.14
CA ILE A 197 -10.21 -20.17 8.23
C ILE A 197 -8.93 -20.98 8.07
N THR A 198 -8.13 -21.02 9.11
CA THR A 198 -6.88 -21.78 9.12
C THR A 198 -7.09 -23.15 9.76
N ARG A 199 -6.21 -24.10 9.46
CA ARG A 199 -5.98 -25.23 10.36
C ARG A 199 -5.50 -24.69 11.71
N ARG A 200 -5.51 -25.55 12.73
CA ARG A 200 -4.99 -25.14 14.05
C ARG A 200 -3.54 -24.70 13.93
N VAL A 201 -3.26 -23.45 14.25
CA VAL A 201 -1.92 -22.87 14.34
C VAL A 201 -1.62 -22.50 15.81
N PRO A 202 -0.37 -22.59 16.27
CA PRO A 202 -0.04 -22.35 17.68
C PRO A 202 -0.29 -20.91 18.13
N SER A 203 -0.01 -19.95 17.26
CA SER A 203 -0.13 -18.52 17.53
C SER A 203 -0.06 -17.72 16.24
N LEU A 204 -0.34 -16.40 16.31
CA LEU A 204 -0.16 -15.48 15.20
C LEU A 204 1.31 -15.45 14.71
N ASN A 205 2.27 -15.57 15.61
CA ASN A 205 3.69 -15.57 15.28
C ASN A 205 4.11 -16.72 14.35
N TRP A 206 3.36 -17.81 14.39
CA TRP A 206 3.62 -18.97 13.55
C TRP A 206 3.37 -18.68 12.05
N ILE A 207 2.45 -17.77 11.73
CA ILE A 207 2.04 -17.48 10.36
C ILE A 207 3.23 -16.97 9.51
N PRO A 208 3.93 -15.88 9.88
CA PRO A 208 5.08 -15.42 9.11
C PRO A 208 6.30 -16.36 9.22
N TYR A 209 6.40 -17.14 10.30
CA TYR A 209 7.48 -18.13 10.49
C TYR A 209 7.33 -19.31 9.51
N CYS A 210 6.11 -19.82 9.33
CA CYS A 210 5.82 -20.99 8.49
C CYS A 210 5.17 -20.58 7.14
N TYR A 211 5.61 -19.49 6.53
CA TYR A 211 5.03 -18.91 5.32
C TYR A 211 4.90 -19.90 4.15
N GLY A 212 5.78 -20.90 4.04
CA GLY A 212 5.72 -21.96 3.02
C GLY A 212 4.78 -23.13 3.35
N THR A 213 4.21 -23.17 4.57
CA THR A 213 3.35 -24.28 4.99
C THR A 213 1.89 -23.99 4.66
N PRO A 214 1.17 -24.89 3.96
CA PRO A 214 -0.27 -24.74 3.71
C PRO A 214 -1.05 -24.86 5.01
N PHE A 215 -1.57 -23.75 5.53
CA PHE A 215 -2.38 -23.75 6.75
C PHE A 215 -3.80 -23.19 6.53
N ILE A 216 -4.07 -22.59 5.37
CA ILE A 216 -5.40 -22.12 5.01
C ILE A 216 -6.28 -23.33 4.74
N SER A 217 -7.40 -23.42 5.44
CA SER A 217 -8.38 -24.51 5.30
C SER A 217 -9.55 -24.09 4.41
N LYS A 218 -10.06 -22.88 4.62
CA LYS A 218 -11.19 -22.34 3.84
C LYS A 218 -11.01 -20.85 3.61
N ILE A 219 -11.54 -20.39 2.50
CA ILE A 219 -11.61 -18.96 2.14
C ILE A 219 -13.08 -18.62 1.88
N PHE A 220 -13.55 -17.53 2.47
CA PHE A 220 -14.86 -16.97 2.20
C PHE A 220 -14.69 -15.60 1.57
N LEU A 221 -15.40 -15.33 0.49
CA LEU A 221 -15.53 -14.01 -0.11
C LEU A 221 -17.00 -13.60 -0.08
N ARG A 222 -17.28 -12.48 0.58
CA ARG A 222 -18.66 -11.96 0.78
C ARG A 222 -19.62 -13.04 1.32
N GLY A 223 -19.13 -13.84 2.26
CA GLY A 223 -19.88 -14.91 2.91
C GLY A 223 -20.02 -16.20 2.09
N LYS A 224 -19.49 -16.28 0.88
CA LYS A 224 -19.51 -17.50 0.06
C LYS A 224 -18.17 -18.22 0.16
N GLU A 225 -18.21 -19.52 0.46
CA GLU A 225 -17.02 -20.37 0.46
C GLU A 225 -16.46 -20.48 -0.97
N MET A 226 -15.19 -20.13 -1.13
CA MET A 226 -14.47 -20.31 -2.38
C MET A 226 -14.00 -21.76 -2.48
N LYS A 227 -14.42 -22.45 -3.53
CA LYS A 227 -13.88 -23.79 -3.86
C LYS A 227 -12.51 -23.57 -4.49
N GLY A 228 -11.48 -24.21 -3.95
CA GLY A 228 -10.19 -24.30 -4.63
C GLY A 228 -10.40 -24.99 -5.99
N ASN A 229 -9.74 -24.49 -7.02
CA ASN A 229 -9.57 -25.30 -8.22
C ASN A 229 -8.64 -26.46 -7.81
N GLU A 230 -9.15 -27.69 -7.89
CA GLU A 230 -8.35 -28.92 -7.77
C GLU A 230 -7.34 -29.03 -8.91
#